data_7a5ccdc592dff16a82099e7b3f4861dc
#
_entry.id   7a5ccdc592dff16a82099e7b3f4861dc
#
_cell.length_a   1.000
_cell.length_b   1.000
_cell.length_c   1.000
_cell.angle_alpha   90.00
_cell.angle_beta   90.00
_cell.angle_gamma   90.00
#
_symmetry.space_group_name_H-M   'P 1'
#
loop_
_entity.id
_entity.type
_entity.pdbx_description
1 polymer ?
#
loop_
_entity_poly.entity_id
_entity_poly.type
_entity_poly.pdbx_seq_one_letter_code
_entity_poly.pdbx_strand_id
1 'polypeptide(L)'
;MARSRVELFEQIRKDSRVEGSSIRELADRHQVHRRTVRQALASAVPPPRKAYPQRPRPARDSYAAVIDGWLLADRLVPRKQRHTARRVWQRLVAEHGAVVSEVTVSRYVARRRGELGLDRAEVAVPQAHLPGAEAEVDFGEFHASIGGTLLKLWLFVLRLSCSGRAFHVAFATQAQEAFLEGHVLAFEHFGAVPARIRYDNLKPAVVRVLRGRDRAEAERFIALRSHHGFDSFFCIPGKQGAHEKGGVEGEIGRFRRRPLVPVPAVASLAALNQRIAAADIVDDGRVITGRPVTIAAAFAAELPAMMPLPAEMFDPARLLQARVDNRARVCVRQNYYSVPARYASRRLTVRLSAMNVQVLDGPQVVAVHERVAGKYCDVLTLDQYLEVM
;
A
#
# COMPACT_ATOMS: atom_id res chain seq x y z
N MET A 1 -9.48 12.37 39.21
CA MET A 1 -9.32 11.00 38.68
C MET A 1 -9.90 10.01 39.67
N ALA A 2 -10.71 9.02 39.25
CA ALA A 2 -11.24 8.01 40.12
C ALA A 2 -10.10 7.08 40.59
N ARG A 3 -9.92 6.91 41.89
CA ARG A 3 -8.92 6.03 42.50
C ARG A 3 -9.12 4.58 42.06
N SER A 4 -8.03 3.86 41.78
CA SER A 4 -8.11 2.43 41.50
C SER A 4 -8.56 1.65 42.75
N ARG A 5 -9.14 0.47 42.58
CA ARG A 5 -9.57 -0.36 43.70
C ARG A 5 -8.41 -0.86 44.56
N VAL A 6 -7.24 -0.96 43.98
CA VAL A 6 -5.98 -1.34 44.65
C VAL A 6 -5.50 -0.21 45.56
N GLU A 7 -5.48 1.02 45.06
CA GLU A 7 -5.12 2.22 45.83
C GLU A 7 -6.08 2.45 46.99
N LEU A 8 -7.37 2.20 46.77
CA LEU A 8 -8.35 2.27 47.85
C LEU A 8 -8.05 1.24 48.95
N PHE A 9 -7.70 0.00 48.61
CA PHE A 9 -7.34 -1.03 49.59
C PHE A 9 -6.06 -0.67 50.33
N GLU A 10 -5.07 -0.12 49.67
CA GLU A 10 -3.82 0.38 50.28
C GLU A 10 -4.11 1.44 51.30
N GLN A 11 -4.92 2.45 51.00
CA GLN A 11 -5.24 3.54 51.92
C GLN A 11 -6.03 3.04 53.13
N ILE A 12 -7.06 2.21 52.95
CA ILE A 12 -7.80 1.61 54.05
C ILE A 12 -6.88 0.84 55.01
N ARG A 13 -5.93 0.09 54.49
CA ARG A 13 -4.95 -0.67 55.29
C ARG A 13 -3.97 0.26 56.02
N LYS A 14 -3.54 1.34 55.35
CA LYS A 14 -2.66 2.35 55.97
C LYS A 14 -3.34 3.05 57.11
N ASP A 15 -4.57 3.54 56.93
CA ASP A 15 -5.33 4.27 57.94
C ASP A 15 -5.66 3.35 59.14
N SER A 16 -6.02 2.09 58.89
CA SER A 16 -6.21 1.09 59.92
C SER A 16 -4.96 0.83 60.76
N ARG A 17 -3.75 0.83 60.18
CA ARG A 17 -2.51 0.55 60.89
C ARG A 17 -1.95 1.78 61.65
N VAL A 18 -2.13 2.96 61.08
CA VAL A 18 -1.57 4.21 61.66
C VAL A 18 -2.47 4.77 62.74
N GLU A 19 -3.78 4.75 62.55
CA GLU A 19 -4.74 5.41 63.41
C GLU A 19 -5.59 4.46 64.27
N GLY A 20 -5.49 3.15 64.06
CA GLY A 20 -6.28 2.15 64.80
C GLY A 20 -7.79 2.26 64.58
N SER A 21 -8.20 2.93 63.50
CA SER A 21 -9.59 3.27 63.21
C SER A 21 -10.48 2.03 63.06
N SER A 22 -11.70 2.10 63.57
CA SER A 22 -12.70 1.02 63.50
C SER A 22 -13.17 0.81 62.02
N ILE A 23 -13.72 -0.38 61.74
CA ILE A 23 -14.32 -0.69 60.44
C ILE A 23 -15.41 0.31 60.02
N ARG A 24 -16.13 0.86 61.01
CA ARG A 24 -17.18 1.85 60.77
C ARG A 24 -16.57 3.19 60.31
N GLU A 25 -15.59 3.70 61.07
CA GLU A 25 -14.89 4.94 60.73
C GLU A 25 -14.18 4.89 59.40
N LEU A 26 -13.50 3.76 59.09
CA LEU A 26 -12.87 3.55 57.80
C LEU A 26 -13.90 3.50 56.65
N ALA A 27 -15.06 2.90 56.88
CA ALA A 27 -16.10 2.86 55.85
C ALA A 27 -16.66 4.25 55.55
N ASP A 28 -16.91 5.04 56.62
CA ASP A 28 -17.43 6.41 56.52
C ASP A 28 -16.36 7.36 55.89
N ARG A 29 -15.08 7.25 56.29
CA ARG A 29 -13.98 8.06 55.75
C ARG A 29 -13.73 7.85 54.25
N HIS A 30 -13.72 6.57 53.83
CA HIS A 30 -13.47 6.22 52.44
C HIS A 30 -14.75 6.14 51.57
N GLN A 31 -15.92 6.44 52.15
CA GLN A 31 -17.20 6.41 51.45
C GLN A 31 -17.48 5.05 50.80
N VAL A 32 -17.20 3.96 51.51
CA VAL A 32 -17.35 2.59 50.99
C VAL A 32 -18.16 1.71 51.96
N HIS A 33 -18.73 0.65 51.44
CA HIS A 33 -19.48 -0.29 52.30
C HIS A 33 -18.52 -1.04 53.25
N ARG A 34 -18.90 -1.31 54.49
CA ARG A 34 -18.13 -2.04 55.53
C ARG A 34 -17.59 -3.38 55.04
N ARG A 35 -18.25 -4.03 54.09
CA ARG A 35 -17.75 -5.25 53.42
C ARG A 35 -16.45 -4.99 52.65
N THR A 36 -16.33 -3.85 51.99
CA THR A 36 -15.12 -3.45 51.25
C THR A 36 -13.95 -3.23 52.20
N VAL A 37 -14.21 -2.60 53.38
CA VAL A 37 -13.18 -2.43 54.40
C VAL A 37 -12.69 -3.79 54.93
N ARG A 38 -13.62 -4.70 55.28
CA ARG A 38 -13.23 -6.06 55.72
C ARG A 38 -12.44 -6.80 54.66
N GLN A 39 -12.77 -6.67 53.38
CA GLN A 39 -12.00 -7.26 52.28
C GLN A 39 -10.59 -6.65 52.17
N ALA A 40 -10.50 -5.32 52.32
CA ALA A 40 -9.19 -4.62 52.27
C ALA A 40 -8.32 -5.02 53.48
N LEU A 41 -8.85 -5.19 54.64
CA LEU A 41 -8.13 -5.64 55.84
C LEU A 41 -7.68 -7.10 55.75
N ALA A 42 -8.52 -7.96 55.16
CA ALA A 42 -8.24 -9.37 54.97
C ALA A 42 -7.19 -9.65 53.85
N SER A 43 -7.16 -8.84 52.79
CA SER A 43 -6.24 -9.00 51.67
C SER A 43 -5.82 -7.66 51.07
N ALA A 44 -4.56 -7.52 50.70
CA ALA A 44 -4.07 -6.34 49.95
C ALA A 44 -4.59 -6.31 48.51
N VAL A 45 -4.94 -7.46 47.94
CA VAL A 45 -5.43 -7.61 46.59
C VAL A 45 -6.94 -7.65 46.59
N PRO A 46 -7.63 -6.72 45.89
CA PRO A 46 -9.09 -6.77 45.78
C PRO A 46 -9.54 -8.07 45.09
N PRO A 47 -10.65 -8.68 45.56
CA PRO A 47 -11.17 -9.87 44.90
C PRO A 47 -11.55 -9.56 43.44
N PRO A 48 -11.36 -10.53 42.50
CA PRO A 48 -11.73 -10.36 41.12
C PRO A 48 -13.20 -9.98 40.96
N ARG A 49 -13.51 -9.18 39.94
CA ARG A 49 -14.91 -8.85 39.64
C ARG A 49 -15.68 -10.12 39.33
N LYS A 50 -16.85 -10.26 39.98
CA LYS A 50 -17.75 -11.37 39.67
C LYS A 50 -18.06 -11.41 38.18
N ALA A 51 -17.72 -12.50 37.52
CA ALA A 51 -18.14 -12.73 36.13
C ALA A 51 -19.67 -13.08 36.20
N TYR A 52 -20.46 -12.22 35.61
CA TYR A 52 -21.88 -12.51 35.42
C TYR A 52 -22.06 -13.33 34.15
N PRO A 53 -22.91 -14.36 34.13
CA PRO A 53 -23.25 -15.08 32.91
C PRO A 53 -23.74 -14.09 31.84
N GLN A 54 -23.32 -14.30 30.61
CA GLN A 54 -23.76 -13.44 29.51
C GLN A 54 -25.29 -13.55 29.36
N ARG A 55 -25.96 -12.40 29.27
CA ARG A 55 -27.41 -12.36 29.05
C ARG A 55 -27.73 -13.07 27.72
N PRO A 56 -28.75 -13.96 27.70
CA PRO A 56 -29.22 -14.58 26.47
C PRO A 56 -29.58 -13.52 25.40
N ARG A 57 -29.26 -13.79 24.17
CA ARG A 57 -29.60 -12.92 23.02
C ARG A 57 -30.46 -13.72 22.04
N PRO A 58 -31.73 -13.95 22.30
CA PRO A 58 -32.58 -14.92 21.61
C PRO A 58 -32.63 -14.69 20.09
N ALA A 59 -32.70 -13.43 19.65
CA ALA A 59 -32.70 -13.10 18.22
C ALA A 59 -31.41 -13.52 17.44
N ARG A 60 -30.32 -13.79 18.15
CA ARG A 60 -29.05 -14.23 17.56
C ARG A 60 -28.76 -15.70 17.87
N ASP A 61 -29.06 -16.11 19.07
CA ASP A 61 -28.67 -17.42 19.62
C ASP A 61 -29.34 -18.57 18.87
N SER A 62 -30.56 -18.33 18.31
CA SER A 62 -31.25 -19.27 17.41
C SER A 62 -30.47 -19.59 16.14
N TYR A 63 -29.61 -18.70 15.66
CA TYR A 63 -28.81 -18.89 14.44
C TYR A 63 -27.35 -19.27 14.71
N ALA A 64 -26.97 -19.39 15.98
CA ALA A 64 -25.57 -19.64 16.36
C ALA A 64 -25.02 -20.94 15.73
N ALA A 65 -25.78 -22.03 15.78
CA ALA A 65 -25.37 -23.31 15.23
C ALA A 65 -25.19 -23.26 13.69
N VAL A 66 -26.05 -22.55 12.99
CA VAL A 66 -25.98 -22.37 11.54
C VAL A 66 -24.72 -21.56 11.17
N ILE A 67 -24.48 -20.45 11.86
CA ILE A 67 -23.28 -19.62 11.62
C ILE A 67 -22.01 -20.44 11.91
N ASP A 68 -21.97 -21.16 13.02
CA ASP A 68 -20.81 -22.00 13.38
C ASP A 68 -20.54 -23.08 12.34
N GLY A 69 -21.59 -23.73 11.81
CA GLY A 69 -21.47 -24.70 10.74
C GLY A 69 -20.84 -24.10 9.48
N TRP A 70 -21.26 -22.91 9.06
CA TRP A 70 -20.66 -22.23 7.92
C TRP A 70 -19.22 -21.82 8.16
N LEU A 71 -18.90 -21.32 9.35
CA LEU A 71 -17.52 -20.93 9.71
C LEU A 71 -16.58 -22.14 9.77
N LEU A 72 -17.07 -23.29 10.26
CA LEU A 72 -16.28 -24.53 10.27
C LEU A 72 -16.06 -25.07 8.86
N ALA A 73 -17.08 -25.03 7.99
CA ALA A 73 -16.97 -25.40 6.58
C ALA A 73 -15.93 -24.53 5.84
N ASP A 74 -15.78 -23.27 6.21
CA ASP A 74 -14.77 -22.37 5.65
C ASP A 74 -13.32 -22.87 5.81
N ARG A 75 -13.05 -23.81 6.73
CA ARG A 75 -11.72 -24.44 6.89
C ARG A 75 -11.29 -25.19 5.64
N LEU A 76 -12.24 -25.78 4.93
CA LEU A 76 -12.01 -26.60 3.75
C LEU A 76 -12.04 -25.77 2.44
N VAL A 77 -12.39 -24.48 2.53
CA VAL A 77 -12.55 -23.60 1.38
C VAL A 77 -11.34 -22.66 1.23
N PRO A 78 -10.89 -22.36 -0.02
CA PRO A 78 -9.84 -21.40 -0.27
C PRO A 78 -10.10 -20.04 0.41
N ARG A 79 -9.07 -19.44 1.03
CA ARG A 79 -9.19 -18.21 1.84
C ARG A 79 -10.00 -17.09 1.16
N LYS A 80 -9.84 -16.91 -0.16
CA LYS A 80 -10.55 -15.87 -0.94
C LYS A 80 -12.04 -16.14 -1.15
N GLN A 81 -12.52 -17.34 -0.88
CA GLN A 81 -13.92 -17.77 -1.04
C GLN A 81 -14.62 -18.04 0.31
N ARG A 82 -13.95 -17.78 1.44
CA ARG A 82 -14.55 -17.90 2.79
C ARG A 82 -15.57 -16.80 3.03
N HIS A 83 -16.58 -17.11 3.83
CA HIS A 83 -17.60 -16.15 4.20
C HIS A 83 -16.99 -14.89 4.84
N THR A 84 -17.42 -13.72 4.41
CA THR A 84 -17.26 -12.48 5.19
C THR A 84 -18.40 -12.40 6.21
N ALA A 85 -18.26 -11.61 7.28
CA ALA A 85 -19.34 -11.42 8.24
C ALA A 85 -20.61 -10.87 7.60
N ARG A 86 -20.47 -9.97 6.62
CA ARG A 86 -21.58 -9.46 5.80
C ARG A 86 -22.25 -10.57 4.98
N ARG A 87 -21.48 -11.47 4.38
CA ARG A 87 -22.04 -12.60 3.61
C ARG A 87 -22.79 -13.58 4.50
N VAL A 88 -22.28 -13.83 5.72
CA VAL A 88 -23.00 -14.62 6.73
C VAL A 88 -24.35 -13.98 7.06
N TRP A 89 -24.40 -12.69 7.32
CA TRP A 89 -25.64 -11.97 7.55
C TRP A 89 -26.61 -12.06 6.37
N GLN A 90 -26.14 -11.80 5.15
CA GLN A 90 -26.97 -11.91 3.94
C GLN A 90 -27.56 -13.29 3.76
N ARG A 91 -26.79 -14.35 4.02
CA ARG A 91 -27.26 -15.73 3.94
C ARG A 91 -28.31 -16.04 5.02
N LEU A 92 -28.10 -15.56 6.24
CA LEU A 92 -29.09 -15.72 7.31
C LEU A 92 -30.43 -15.10 6.93
N VAL A 93 -30.41 -13.89 6.36
CA VAL A 93 -31.65 -13.23 5.91
C VAL A 93 -32.28 -14.00 4.76
N ALA A 94 -31.51 -14.37 3.74
CA ALA A 94 -32.02 -15.02 2.53
C ALA A 94 -32.47 -16.47 2.75
N GLU A 95 -31.71 -17.25 3.53
CA GLU A 95 -31.92 -18.71 3.66
C GLU A 95 -32.77 -19.07 4.90
N HIS A 96 -32.75 -18.21 5.93
CA HIS A 96 -33.43 -18.48 7.20
C HIS A 96 -34.42 -17.39 7.62
N GLY A 97 -34.67 -16.36 6.80
CA GLY A 97 -35.59 -15.27 7.12
C GLY A 97 -35.20 -14.50 8.39
N ALA A 98 -33.91 -14.43 8.72
CA ALA A 98 -33.45 -13.93 10.01
C ALA A 98 -33.71 -12.42 10.17
N VAL A 99 -34.37 -12.03 11.25
CA VAL A 99 -34.58 -10.64 11.66
C VAL A 99 -33.51 -10.26 12.67
N VAL A 100 -32.29 -10.02 12.16
CA VAL A 100 -31.10 -9.66 12.97
C VAL A 100 -30.27 -8.62 12.24
N SER A 101 -29.72 -7.64 12.98
CA SER A 101 -28.87 -6.61 12.36
C SER A 101 -27.51 -7.15 11.91
N GLU A 102 -26.97 -6.60 10.83
CA GLU A 102 -25.62 -6.91 10.32
C GLU A 102 -24.56 -6.76 11.40
N VAL A 103 -24.66 -5.71 12.23
CA VAL A 103 -23.70 -5.43 13.31
C VAL A 103 -23.71 -6.54 14.36
N THR A 104 -24.88 -7.09 14.71
CA THR A 104 -25.00 -8.19 15.67
C THR A 104 -24.34 -9.46 15.15
N VAL A 105 -24.57 -9.79 13.88
CA VAL A 105 -23.95 -10.96 13.22
C VAL A 105 -22.44 -10.75 13.10
N SER A 106 -21.98 -9.57 12.69
CA SER A 106 -20.56 -9.26 12.55
C SER A 106 -19.79 -9.41 13.85
N ARG A 107 -20.34 -8.91 14.96
CA ARG A 107 -19.76 -9.09 16.31
C ARG A 107 -19.71 -10.55 16.74
N TYR A 108 -20.75 -11.33 16.42
CA TYR A 108 -20.76 -12.76 16.70
C TYR A 108 -19.71 -13.51 15.90
N VAL A 109 -19.67 -13.29 14.57
CA VAL A 109 -18.69 -13.91 13.67
C VAL A 109 -17.26 -13.60 14.08
N ALA A 110 -16.94 -12.34 14.42
CA ALA A 110 -15.61 -11.94 14.88
C ALA A 110 -15.21 -12.71 16.14
N ARG A 111 -16.06 -12.71 17.18
CA ARG A 111 -15.80 -13.46 18.41
C ARG A 111 -15.64 -14.96 18.12
N ARG A 112 -16.56 -15.54 17.35
CA ARG A 112 -16.61 -16.98 17.11
C ARG A 112 -15.44 -17.49 16.28
N ARG A 113 -14.93 -16.68 15.35
CA ARG A 113 -13.69 -16.98 14.61
C ARG A 113 -12.49 -17.10 15.55
N GLY A 114 -12.35 -16.17 16.52
CA GLY A 114 -11.32 -16.26 17.55
C GLY A 114 -11.44 -17.52 18.39
N GLU A 115 -12.66 -17.83 18.89
CA GLU A 115 -12.93 -19.03 19.69
C GLU A 115 -12.66 -20.34 18.91
N LEU A 116 -12.95 -20.38 17.60
CA LEU A 116 -12.73 -21.53 16.74
C LEU A 116 -11.28 -21.61 16.19
N GLY A 117 -10.40 -20.67 16.55
CA GLY A 117 -9.03 -20.61 16.03
C GLY A 117 -8.96 -20.40 14.51
N LEU A 118 -9.98 -19.75 13.93
CA LEU A 118 -10.05 -19.45 12.50
C LEU A 118 -9.32 -18.14 12.17
N ASP A 119 -9.21 -17.24 13.13
CA ASP A 119 -8.32 -16.09 13.08
C ASP A 119 -6.93 -16.57 13.52
N ARG A 120 -6.13 -17.03 12.58
CA ARG A 120 -4.70 -17.10 12.85
C ARG A 120 -4.23 -15.67 13.06
N ALA A 121 -3.82 -15.35 14.27
CA ALA A 121 -2.94 -14.21 14.48
C ALA A 121 -1.71 -14.46 13.57
N GLU A 122 -1.63 -13.74 12.45
CA GLU A 122 -0.39 -13.70 11.68
C GLU A 122 0.59 -12.99 12.62
N VAL A 123 1.46 -13.76 13.24
CA VAL A 123 2.57 -13.21 14.02
C VAL A 123 3.50 -12.55 13.01
N ALA A 124 3.37 -11.24 12.87
CA ALA A 124 4.33 -10.44 12.11
C ALA A 124 5.61 -10.38 12.93
N VAL A 125 6.66 -11.03 12.47
CA VAL A 125 8.00 -10.85 13.04
C VAL A 125 8.46 -9.44 12.65
N PRO A 126 8.73 -8.52 13.62
CA PRO A 126 9.24 -7.21 13.30
C PRO A 126 10.56 -7.35 12.51
N GLN A 127 10.58 -6.86 11.28
CA GLN A 127 11.80 -6.82 10.48
C GLN A 127 12.53 -5.52 10.82
N ALA A 128 13.78 -5.62 11.26
CA ALA A 128 14.67 -4.49 11.38
C ALA A 128 15.40 -4.30 10.05
N HIS A 129 15.29 -3.11 9.46
CA HIS A 129 16.00 -2.75 8.24
C HIS A 129 17.08 -1.74 8.57
N LEU A 130 18.31 -2.00 8.12
CA LEU A 130 19.41 -1.05 8.25
C LEU A 130 19.18 0.17 7.35
N PRO A 131 19.64 1.37 7.77
CA PRO A 131 19.53 2.57 6.93
C PRO A 131 20.19 2.36 5.56
N GLY A 132 19.52 2.81 4.50
CA GLY A 132 20.00 2.72 3.13
C GLY A 132 20.10 1.33 2.52
N ALA A 133 19.87 0.27 3.30
CA ALA A 133 20.12 -1.10 2.88
C ALA A 133 19.08 -1.62 1.86
N GLU A 134 17.81 -1.31 2.06
CA GLU A 134 16.74 -1.95 1.28
C GLU A 134 15.58 -1.01 0.93
N ALA A 135 15.02 -1.24 -0.25
CA ALA A 135 13.75 -0.68 -0.70
C ALA A 135 12.86 -1.79 -1.29
N GLU A 136 11.58 -1.51 -1.44
CA GLU A 136 10.59 -2.38 -2.07
C GLU A 136 9.92 -1.65 -3.23
N VAL A 137 9.70 -2.34 -4.36
CA VAL A 137 9.04 -1.80 -5.55
C VAL A 137 7.82 -2.63 -5.92
N ASP A 138 6.73 -1.94 -6.27
CA ASP A 138 5.54 -2.57 -6.84
C ASP A 138 4.69 -1.62 -7.68
N PHE A 139 3.76 -2.21 -8.46
CA PHE A 139 2.71 -1.50 -9.15
C PHE A 139 1.35 -1.76 -8.51
N GLY A 140 0.60 -0.69 -8.27
CA GLY A 140 -0.79 -0.75 -7.84
C GLY A 140 -1.75 -0.26 -8.92
N GLU A 141 -2.82 -1.00 -9.18
CA GLU A 141 -3.89 -0.55 -10.06
C GLU A 141 -4.80 0.46 -9.35
N PHE A 142 -5.17 1.55 -10.03
CA PHE A 142 -6.16 2.51 -9.55
C PHE A 142 -6.87 3.21 -10.72
N HIS A 143 -7.87 4.05 -10.43
CA HIS A 143 -8.63 4.79 -11.42
C HIS A 143 -8.54 6.30 -11.16
N ALA A 144 -8.51 7.09 -12.23
CA ALA A 144 -8.63 8.54 -12.21
C ALA A 144 -9.42 9.01 -13.43
N SER A 145 -10.12 10.13 -13.31
CA SER A 145 -10.76 10.81 -14.42
C SER A 145 -9.78 11.83 -15.01
N ILE A 146 -9.34 11.60 -16.25
CA ILE A 146 -8.43 12.48 -16.98
C ILE A 146 -9.19 13.09 -18.16
N GLY A 147 -9.29 14.43 -18.22
CA GLY A 147 -10.05 15.10 -19.26
C GLY A 147 -11.52 14.66 -19.32
N GLY A 148 -12.13 14.31 -18.17
CA GLY A 148 -13.51 13.81 -18.08
C GLY A 148 -13.68 12.31 -18.35
N THR A 149 -12.61 11.58 -18.76
CA THR A 149 -12.66 10.14 -19.04
C THR A 149 -12.09 9.35 -17.88
N LEU A 150 -12.84 8.38 -17.34
CA LEU A 150 -12.37 7.47 -16.29
C LEU A 150 -11.40 6.45 -16.88
N LEU A 151 -10.14 6.55 -16.47
CA LEU A 151 -9.07 5.68 -16.94
C LEU A 151 -8.55 4.78 -15.81
N LYS A 152 -8.18 3.57 -16.19
CA LYS A 152 -7.39 2.66 -15.37
C LYS A 152 -5.92 3.00 -15.53
N LEU A 153 -5.24 3.26 -14.42
CA LEU A 153 -3.84 3.65 -14.35
C LEU A 153 -3.05 2.74 -13.40
N TRP A 154 -1.73 2.85 -13.47
CA TRP A 154 -0.80 2.09 -12.67
C TRP A 154 0.04 3.03 -11.80
N LEU A 155 -0.05 2.85 -10.49
CA LEU A 155 0.76 3.56 -9.51
C LEU A 155 2.06 2.79 -9.30
N PHE A 156 3.18 3.32 -9.77
CA PHE A 156 4.49 2.84 -9.39
C PHE A 156 4.81 3.33 -7.99
N VAL A 157 5.32 2.46 -7.14
CA VAL A 157 5.71 2.80 -5.78
C VAL A 157 7.09 2.21 -5.49
N LEU A 158 8.03 3.06 -5.07
CA LEU A 158 9.29 2.66 -4.47
C LEU A 158 9.32 3.16 -3.03
N ARG A 159 9.42 2.22 -2.08
CA ARG A 159 9.39 2.50 -0.64
C ARG A 159 10.66 2.05 0.04
N LEU A 160 11.35 2.96 0.74
CA LEU A 160 12.49 2.64 1.58
C LEU A 160 12.04 1.84 2.81
N SER A 161 12.70 0.72 3.08
CA SER A 161 12.28 -0.21 4.14
C SER A 161 12.59 0.35 5.54
N CYS A 162 13.68 1.11 5.71
CA CYS A 162 14.08 1.67 6.98
C CYS A 162 13.22 2.89 7.37
N SER A 163 13.27 4.01 6.67
CA SER A 163 12.47 5.21 6.99
C SER A 163 10.98 5.02 6.73
N GLY A 164 10.65 4.20 5.74
CA GLY A 164 9.30 4.08 5.20
C GLY A 164 8.92 5.20 4.26
N ARG A 165 9.87 6.08 3.86
CA ARG A 165 9.66 7.08 2.83
C ARG A 165 9.36 6.39 1.50
N ALA A 166 8.34 6.85 0.79
CA ALA A 166 7.91 6.27 -0.46
C ALA A 166 7.80 7.34 -1.54
N PHE A 167 8.12 6.96 -2.76
CA PHE A 167 7.90 7.72 -3.97
C PHE A 167 6.76 7.09 -4.75
N HIS A 168 5.84 7.92 -5.26
CA HIS A 168 4.70 7.49 -6.04
C HIS A 168 4.64 8.24 -7.36
N VAL A 169 4.33 7.52 -8.44
CA VAL A 169 4.06 8.12 -9.75
C VAL A 169 3.06 7.28 -10.53
N ALA A 170 2.13 7.94 -11.22
CA ALA A 170 1.11 7.29 -12.04
C ALA A 170 1.59 7.14 -13.49
N PHE A 171 1.37 5.97 -14.06
CA PHE A 171 1.62 5.67 -15.47
C PHE A 171 0.37 5.11 -16.15
N ALA A 172 0.28 5.33 -17.45
CA ALA A 172 -0.77 4.74 -18.28
C ALA A 172 -0.63 3.20 -18.41
N THR A 173 0.57 2.66 -18.24
CA THR A 173 0.88 1.23 -18.36
C THR A 173 1.92 0.82 -17.31
N GLN A 174 2.00 -0.49 -17.03
CA GLN A 174 3.09 -1.10 -16.26
C GLN A 174 4.15 -1.75 -17.17
N ALA A 175 4.39 -1.17 -18.36
CA ALA A 175 5.38 -1.67 -19.30
C ALA A 175 6.81 -1.41 -18.83
N GLN A 176 7.80 -1.97 -19.52
CA GLN A 176 9.21 -1.85 -19.14
C GLN A 176 9.67 -0.39 -19.07
N GLU A 177 9.17 0.46 -19.97
CA GLU A 177 9.49 1.89 -19.99
C GLU A 177 9.03 2.57 -18.67
N ALA A 178 7.79 2.28 -18.21
CA ALA A 178 7.25 2.83 -16.96
C ALA A 178 7.99 2.29 -15.73
N PHE A 179 8.39 1.03 -15.76
CA PHE A 179 9.16 0.41 -14.68
C PHE A 179 10.55 1.05 -14.54
N LEU A 180 11.29 1.22 -15.64
CA LEU A 180 12.62 1.82 -15.63
C LEU A 180 12.56 3.31 -15.27
N GLU A 181 11.60 4.06 -15.85
CA GLU A 181 11.40 5.49 -15.58
C GLU A 181 10.98 5.74 -14.13
N GLY A 182 10.12 4.89 -13.57
CA GLY A 182 9.73 4.96 -12.16
C GLY A 182 10.90 4.85 -11.20
N HIS A 183 11.91 4.00 -11.50
CA HIS A 183 13.14 3.91 -10.71
C HIS A 183 13.97 5.19 -10.79
N VAL A 184 14.21 5.69 -12.03
CA VAL A 184 14.98 6.91 -12.23
C VAL A 184 14.37 8.07 -11.48
N LEU A 185 13.06 8.29 -11.63
CA LEU A 185 12.32 9.35 -10.92
C LEU A 185 12.35 9.17 -9.39
N ALA A 186 12.29 7.92 -8.90
CA ALA A 186 12.37 7.65 -7.48
C ALA A 186 13.76 7.97 -6.91
N PHE A 187 14.83 7.61 -7.62
CA PHE A 187 16.20 7.92 -7.21
C PHE A 187 16.46 9.43 -7.22
N GLU A 188 15.97 10.16 -8.23
CA GLU A 188 15.99 11.62 -8.26
C GLU A 188 15.24 12.23 -7.07
N HIS A 189 14.04 11.72 -6.77
CA HIS A 189 13.22 12.19 -5.63
C HIS A 189 13.91 11.99 -4.28
N PHE A 190 14.61 10.86 -4.09
CA PHE A 190 15.36 10.61 -2.87
C PHE A 190 16.72 11.32 -2.83
N GLY A 191 17.27 11.68 -3.99
CA GLY A 191 18.64 12.21 -4.10
C GLY A 191 19.72 11.14 -3.87
N ALA A 192 19.33 9.84 -3.84
CA ALA A 192 20.22 8.73 -3.51
C ALA A 192 19.62 7.39 -3.97
N VAL A 193 20.44 6.32 -3.93
CA VAL A 193 20.06 4.96 -4.34
C VAL A 193 20.20 4.00 -3.17
N PRO A 194 19.19 3.17 -2.84
CA PRO A 194 19.32 2.12 -1.82
C PRO A 194 20.22 0.99 -2.31
N ALA A 195 20.95 0.33 -1.40
CA ALA A 195 21.89 -0.74 -1.77
C ALA A 195 21.19 -1.94 -2.44
N ARG A 196 19.97 -2.26 -2.04
CA ARG A 196 19.20 -3.38 -2.57
C ARG A 196 17.72 -3.00 -2.77
N ILE A 197 17.11 -3.55 -3.81
CA ILE A 197 15.68 -3.38 -4.06
C ILE A 197 15.00 -4.74 -4.17
N ARG A 198 13.89 -4.90 -3.44
CA ARG A 198 13.05 -6.11 -3.47
C ARG A 198 11.97 -5.99 -4.53
N TYR A 199 11.85 -7.03 -5.32
CA TYR A 199 10.87 -7.15 -6.40
C TYR A 199 9.98 -8.38 -6.20
N ASP A 200 8.73 -8.27 -6.57
CA ASP A 200 7.95 -9.44 -6.97
C ASP A 200 8.35 -9.87 -8.40
N ASN A 201 7.74 -10.94 -8.91
CA ASN A 201 8.01 -11.42 -10.27
C ASN A 201 7.42 -10.49 -11.35
N LEU A 202 7.81 -9.22 -11.32
CA LEU A 202 7.34 -8.21 -12.27
C LEU A 202 7.89 -8.50 -13.68
N LYS A 203 7.00 -8.69 -14.66
CA LYS A 203 7.38 -8.94 -16.06
C LYS A 203 8.37 -7.95 -16.65
N PRO A 204 8.37 -6.65 -16.32
CA PRO A 204 9.37 -5.70 -16.82
C PRO A 204 10.79 -5.99 -16.36
N ALA A 205 10.99 -6.59 -15.20
CA ALA A 205 12.29 -6.95 -14.64
C ALA A 205 12.72 -8.38 -15.02
N VAL A 206 11.76 -9.30 -15.13
CA VAL A 206 12.00 -10.75 -15.24
C VAL A 206 11.50 -11.29 -16.57
N VAL A 207 12.41 -11.81 -17.40
CA VAL A 207 12.08 -12.50 -18.66
C VAL A 207 11.59 -13.93 -18.34
N ARG A 208 12.25 -14.62 -17.41
CA ARG A 208 11.90 -16.00 -17.02
C ARG A 208 12.18 -16.24 -15.54
N VAL A 209 11.21 -16.85 -14.86
CA VAL A 209 11.37 -17.35 -13.49
C VAL A 209 12.06 -18.71 -13.54
N LEU A 210 13.17 -18.85 -12.82
CA LEU A 210 13.92 -20.10 -12.68
C LEU A 210 13.55 -20.79 -11.34
N ARG A 211 14.40 -21.66 -10.82
CA ARG A 211 14.16 -22.31 -9.52
C ARG A 211 14.48 -21.35 -8.36
N GLY A 212 13.67 -21.41 -7.31
CA GLY A 212 13.88 -20.61 -6.10
C GLY A 212 13.82 -19.10 -6.36
N ARG A 213 14.92 -18.39 -6.11
CA ARG A 213 15.08 -16.94 -6.31
C ARG A 213 15.73 -16.56 -7.63
N ASP A 214 16.25 -17.53 -8.39
CA ASP A 214 16.95 -17.25 -9.64
C ASP A 214 15.98 -16.77 -10.72
N ARG A 215 16.41 -15.77 -11.50
CA ARG A 215 15.64 -15.14 -12.58
C ARG A 215 16.54 -14.92 -13.79
N ALA A 216 15.95 -15.05 -14.99
CA ALA A 216 16.51 -14.42 -16.18
C ALA A 216 15.97 -12.99 -16.25
N GLU A 217 16.81 -12.02 -15.91
CA GLU A 217 16.46 -10.61 -15.88
C GLU A 217 16.47 -10.02 -17.29
N ALA A 218 15.67 -8.96 -17.52
CA ALA A 218 15.69 -8.22 -18.77
C ALA A 218 16.99 -7.41 -18.89
N GLU A 219 17.65 -7.43 -20.04
CA GLU A 219 18.94 -6.76 -20.27
C GLU A 219 18.91 -5.28 -19.87
N ARG A 220 17.84 -4.56 -20.20
CA ARG A 220 17.70 -3.16 -19.82
C ARG A 220 17.53 -2.94 -18.31
N PHE A 221 16.97 -3.90 -17.60
CA PHE A 221 16.91 -3.86 -16.14
C PHE A 221 18.30 -4.11 -15.52
N ILE A 222 19.07 -5.05 -16.09
CA ILE A 222 20.46 -5.28 -15.69
C ILE A 222 21.27 -4.00 -15.92
N ALA A 223 21.09 -3.32 -17.06
CA ALA A 223 21.76 -2.06 -17.36
C ALA A 223 21.40 -0.94 -16.36
N LEU A 224 20.11 -0.76 -16.02
CA LEU A 224 19.68 0.18 -15.01
C LEU A 224 20.36 -0.10 -13.65
N ARG A 225 20.33 -1.37 -13.21
CA ARG A 225 20.92 -1.82 -11.96
C ARG A 225 22.42 -1.58 -11.92
N SER A 226 23.13 -1.94 -13.00
CA SER A 226 24.57 -1.72 -13.14
C SER A 226 24.93 -0.23 -13.13
N HIS A 227 24.12 0.60 -13.78
CA HIS A 227 24.34 2.05 -13.87
C HIS A 227 24.23 2.75 -12.49
N HIS A 228 23.23 2.34 -11.67
CA HIS A 228 22.99 2.93 -10.35
C HIS A 228 23.70 2.17 -9.21
N GLY A 229 24.24 0.97 -9.45
CA GLY A 229 25.02 0.20 -8.49
C GLY A 229 24.21 -0.56 -7.44
N PHE A 230 22.88 -0.71 -7.58
CA PHE A 230 22.06 -1.44 -6.60
C PHE A 230 21.91 -2.93 -6.94
N ASP A 231 21.65 -3.75 -5.92
CA ASP A 231 21.33 -5.16 -6.06
C ASP A 231 19.83 -5.41 -6.19
N SER A 232 19.44 -6.39 -7.00
CA SER A 232 18.08 -6.90 -7.10
C SER A 232 17.86 -8.12 -6.19
N PHE A 233 16.71 -8.17 -5.52
CA PHE A 233 16.29 -9.31 -4.71
C PHE A 233 14.86 -9.70 -5.10
N PHE A 234 14.68 -10.91 -5.61
CA PHE A 234 13.37 -11.39 -6.01
C PHE A 234 12.74 -12.26 -4.93
N CYS A 235 11.51 -11.94 -4.57
CA CYS A 235 10.73 -12.72 -3.60
C CYS A 235 10.42 -14.12 -4.16
N ILE A 236 10.29 -15.09 -3.27
CA ILE A 236 9.92 -16.47 -3.64
C ILE A 236 8.47 -16.47 -4.14
N PRO A 237 8.16 -17.12 -5.28
CA PRO A 237 6.81 -17.21 -5.79
C PRO A 237 5.87 -17.93 -4.83
N GLY A 238 4.63 -17.44 -4.69
CA GLY A 238 3.56 -18.11 -3.94
C GLY A 238 3.48 -17.74 -2.47
N LYS A 239 2.78 -18.57 -1.66
CA LYS A 239 2.46 -18.26 -0.26
C LYS A 239 3.68 -18.12 0.67
N GLN A 240 4.80 -18.73 0.32
CA GLN A 240 6.03 -18.66 1.13
C GLN A 240 6.72 -17.29 1.03
N GLY A 241 6.58 -16.57 -0.11
CA GLY A 241 7.13 -15.23 -0.30
C GLY A 241 6.19 -14.10 0.12
N ALA A 242 4.94 -14.39 0.48
CA ALA A 242 3.94 -13.36 0.82
C ALA A 242 4.32 -12.52 2.05
N HIS A 243 5.19 -13.02 2.92
CA HIS A 243 5.68 -12.31 4.11
C HIS A 243 6.91 -11.43 3.81
N GLU A 244 7.53 -11.57 2.64
CA GLU A 244 8.76 -10.87 2.28
C GLU A 244 8.51 -9.44 1.78
N LYS A 245 7.25 -9.08 1.42
CA LYS A 245 6.90 -7.83 0.74
C LYS A 245 5.67 -7.13 1.36
N GLY A 246 5.63 -7.04 2.68
CA GLY A 246 4.49 -6.44 3.39
C GLY A 246 4.45 -4.90 3.36
N GLY A 247 5.59 -4.24 3.19
CA GLY A 247 5.72 -2.80 3.31
C GLY A 247 5.11 -2.03 2.13
N VAL A 248 5.50 -2.36 0.91
CA VAL A 248 5.02 -1.67 -0.30
C VAL A 248 3.55 -2.00 -0.62
N GLU A 249 3.08 -3.23 -0.39
CA GLU A 249 1.66 -3.57 -0.58
C GLU A 249 0.76 -2.78 0.38
N GLY A 250 1.19 -2.65 1.64
CA GLY A 250 0.52 -1.82 2.64
C GLY A 250 0.49 -0.35 2.22
N GLU A 251 1.61 0.16 1.67
CA GLU A 251 1.75 1.52 1.18
C GLU A 251 0.82 1.81 -0.01
N ILE A 252 0.81 0.95 -1.04
CA ILE A 252 -0.12 1.05 -2.17
C ILE A 252 -1.57 1.09 -1.68
N GLY A 253 -1.92 0.19 -0.75
CA GLY A 253 -3.26 0.12 -0.17
C GLY A 253 -3.64 1.39 0.61
N ARG A 254 -2.70 1.98 1.34
CA ARG A 254 -2.86 3.22 2.08
C ARG A 254 -3.02 4.40 1.13
N PHE A 255 -2.11 4.54 0.16
CA PHE A 255 -2.09 5.65 -0.79
C PHE A 255 -3.38 5.69 -1.61
N ARG A 256 -3.84 4.54 -2.12
CA ARG A 256 -5.12 4.46 -2.85
C ARG A 256 -6.32 4.91 -2.03
N ARG A 257 -6.35 4.62 -0.72
CA ARG A 257 -7.50 4.92 0.14
C ARG A 257 -7.50 6.30 0.76
N ARG A 258 -6.40 7.05 0.64
CA ARG A 258 -6.27 8.40 1.21
C ARG A 258 -6.13 9.47 0.13
N PRO A 259 -4.94 9.69 -0.52
CA PRO A 259 -4.80 10.76 -1.51
C PRO A 259 -5.65 10.54 -2.78
N LEU A 260 -5.95 9.27 -3.13
CA LEU A 260 -6.72 8.94 -4.32
C LEU A 260 -8.23 8.70 -4.04
N VAL A 261 -8.72 9.12 -2.89
CA VAL A 261 -10.16 9.13 -2.55
C VAL A 261 -10.57 10.55 -2.16
N PRO A 262 -11.64 11.10 -2.80
CA PRO A 262 -12.41 10.55 -3.92
C PRO A 262 -11.57 10.34 -5.18
N VAL A 263 -12.11 9.59 -6.16
CA VAL A 263 -11.42 9.34 -7.45
C VAL A 263 -10.96 10.69 -8.03
N PRO A 264 -9.65 10.88 -8.29
CA PRO A 264 -9.13 12.14 -8.78
C PRO A 264 -9.73 12.50 -10.14
N ALA A 265 -10.13 13.77 -10.32
CA ALA A 265 -10.51 14.33 -11.59
C ALA A 265 -9.52 15.45 -11.93
N VAL A 266 -8.80 15.29 -13.03
CA VAL A 266 -7.71 16.17 -13.47
C VAL A 266 -7.70 16.35 -15.00
N ALA A 267 -7.01 17.39 -15.48
CA ALA A 267 -6.94 17.68 -16.92
C ALA A 267 -6.00 16.71 -17.67
N SER A 268 -4.89 16.29 -17.03
CA SER A 268 -3.85 15.46 -17.67
C SER A 268 -3.19 14.50 -16.68
N LEU A 269 -2.45 13.51 -17.18
CA LEU A 269 -1.63 12.62 -16.36
C LEU A 269 -0.52 13.39 -15.63
N ALA A 270 0.02 14.43 -16.25
CA ALA A 270 1.00 15.33 -15.63
C ALA A 270 0.40 16.05 -14.39
N ALA A 271 -0.82 16.60 -14.51
CA ALA A 271 -1.52 17.22 -13.39
C ALA A 271 -1.82 16.21 -12.25
N LEU A 272 -2.14 14.96 -12.60
CA LEU A 272 -2.29 13.88 -11.62
C LEU A 272 -0.98 13.61 -10.87
N ASN A 273 0.13 13.52 -11.58
CA ASN A 273 1.45 13.27 -10.98
C ASN A 273 1.93 14.43 -10.10
N GLN A 274 1.61 15.67 -10.45
CA GLN A 274 1.84 16.84 -9.56
C GLN A 274 1.06 16.69 -8.25
N ARG A 275 -0.21 16.27 -8.31
CA ARG A 275 -1.03 16.02 -7.12
C ARG A 275 -0.48 14.86 -6.28
N ILE A 276 0.01 13.80 -6.92
CA ILE A 276 0.65 12.66 -6.25
C ILE A 276 1.94 13.11 -5.54
N ALA A 277 2.79 13.88 -6.22
CA ALA A 277 4.03 14.42 -5.64
C ALA A 277 3.75 15.34 -4.44
N ALA A 278 2.72 16.18 -4.51
CA ALA A 278 2.29 16.99 -3.37
C ALA A 278 1.83 16.12 -2.18
N ALA A 279 1.17 14.99 -2.44
CA ALA A 279 0.78 14.05 -1.40
C ALA A 279 1.98 13.35 -0.74
N ASP A 280 3.04 13.06 -1.49
CA ASP A 280 4.30 12.50 -0.95
C ASP A 280 4.97 13.48 0.02
N ILE A 281 5.00 14.78 -0.33
CA ILE A 281 5.52 15.83 0.55
C ILE A 281 4.73 15.91 1.87
N VAL A 282 3.40 15.82 1.80
CA VAL A 282 2.54 15.80 3.00
C VAL A 282 2.80 14.55 3.84
N ASP A 283 3.06 13.41 3.19
CA ASP A 283 3.33 12.14 3.89
C ASP A 283 4.65 12.13 4.65
N ASP A 284 5.63 12.96 4.28
CA ASP A 284 6.88 13.16 5.01
C ASP A 284 6.66 13.60 6.47
N GLY A 285 5.56 14.30 6.77
CA GLY A 285 5.15 14.68 8.12
C GLY A 285 4.50 13.56 8.94
N ARG A 286 4.20 12.43 8.33
CA ARG A 286 3.52 11.30 9.00
C ARG A 286 4.44 10.54 9.93
N VAL A 287 3.90 10.11 11.09
CA VAL A 287 4.54 9.15 12.00
C VAL A 287 3.95 7.77 11.73
N ILE A 288 4.80 6.79 11.45
CA ILE A 288 4.39 5.38 11.29
C ILE A 288 4.12 4.80 12.68
N THR A 289 3.02 4.09 12.84
CA THR A 289 2.64 3.47 14.12
C THR A 289 3.79 2.63 14.69
N GLY A 290 4.15 2.89 15.95
CA GLY A 290 5.27 2.22 16.63
C GLY A 290 6.65 2.86 16.37
N ARG A 291 6.74 3.95 15.61
CA ARG A 291 7.98 4.71 15.42
C ARG A 291 7.94 6.06 16.18
N PRO A 292 9.05 6.54 16.72
CA PRO A 292 9.05 7.77 17.54
C PRO A 292 9.14 9.06 16.70
N VAL A 293 9.52 8.98 15.43
CA VAL A 293 9.83 10.14 14.57
C VAL A 293 9.00 10.15 13.29
N THR A 294 8.92 11.29 12.62
CA THR A 294 8.29 11.43 11.30
C THR A 294 9.09 10.70 10.22
N ILE A 295 8.46 10.44 9.08
CA ILE A 295 9.12 9.85 7.90
C ILE A 295 10.27 10.75 7.45
N ALA A 296 10.09 12.06 7.38
CA ALA A 296 11.15 13.01 7.02
C ALA A 296 12.37 12.91 7.95
N ALA A 297 12.16 12.89 9.27
CA ALA A 297 13.25 12.76 10.22
C ALA A 297 13.96 11.40 10.13
N ALA A 298 13.21 10.31 9.93
CA ALA A 298 13.78 8.99 9.71
C ALA A 298 14.58 8.93 8.40
N PHE A 299 14.09 9.56 7.33
CA PHE A 299 14.78 9.61 6.05
C PHE A 299 16.06 10.46 6.12
N ALA A 300 16.04 11.61 6.80
CA ALA A 300 17.26 12.42 7.01
C ALA A 300 18.38 11.63 7.69
N ALA A 301 18.03 10.72 8.61
CA ALA A 301 18.99 9.82 9.25
C ALA A 301 19.42 8.64 8.33
N GLU A 302 18.56 8.22 7.40
CA GLU A 302 18.84 7.13 6.45
C GLU A 302 19.69 7.58 5.26
N LEU A 303 19.48 8.80 4.76
CA LEU A 303 20.10 9.32 3.55
C LEU A 303 21.63 9.20 3.48
N PRO A 304 22.40 9.49 4.54
CA PRO A 304 23.86 9.36 4.51
C PRO A 304 24.38 7.92 4.31
N ALA A 305 23.54 6.91 4.54
CA ALA A 305 23.87 5.50 4.35
C ALA A 305 23.48 4.97 2.96
N MET A 306 22.80 5.78 2.14
CA MET A 306 22.45 5.44 0.76
C MET A 306 23.61 5.74 -0.19
N MET A 307 23.60 5.12 -1.37
CA MET A 307 24.58 5.39 -2.42
C MET A 307 24.27 6.73 -3.13
N PRO A 308 25.29 7.50 -3.54
CA PRO A 308 25.07 8.73 -4.29
C PRO A 308 24.46 8.43 -5.68
N LEU A 309 23.78 9.43 -6.25
CA LEU A 309 23.35 9.38 -7.64
C LEU A 309 24.55 9.36 -8.59
N PRO A 310 24.47 8.65 -9.74
CA PRO A 310 25.47 8.78 -10.80
C PRO A 310 25.46 10.22 -11.37
N ALA A 311 26.58 10.62 -11.95
CA ALA A 311 26.71 11.96 -12.55
C ALA A 311 25.70 12.20 -13.69
N GLU A 312 25.42 11.16 -14.46
CA GLU A 312 24.39 11.16 -15.50
C GLU A 312 23.33 10.16 -15.16
N MET A 313 22.05 10.53 -15.29
CA MET A 313 20.95 9.62 -15.03
C MET A 313 20.76 8.62 -16.17
N PHE A 314 20.33 7.42 -15.82
CA PHE A 314 20.03 6.38 -16.80
C PHE A 314 18.87 6.81 -17.72
N ASP A 315 19.04 6.62 -19.05
CA ASP A 315 17.96 6.84 -20.01
C ASP A 315 16.97 5.65 -20.04
N PRO A 316 15.77 5.79 -19.47
CA PRO A 316 14.76 4.72 -19.43
C PRO A 316 14.04 4.54 -20.76
N ALA A 317 14.18 5.47 -21.72
CA ALA A 317 13.45 5.44 -22.98
C ALA A 317 13.91 4.30 -23.90
N ARG A 318 12.97 3.71 -24.62
CA ARG A 318 13.24 2.69 -25.63
C ARG A 318 13.35 3.32 -27.00
N LEU A 319 14.44 3.03 -27.71
CA LEU A 319 14.62 3.45 -29.10
C LEU A 319 13.93 2.45 -30.03
N LEU A 320 13.13 2.96 -30.95
CA LEU A 320 12.40 2.22 -31.98
C LEU A 320 12.64 2.88 -33.33
N GLN A 321 12.56 2.11 -34.43
CA GLN A 321 12.49 2.65 -35.76
C GLN A 321 11.09 2.61 -36.28
N ALA A 322 10.54 3.72 -36.73
CA ALA A 322 9.20 3.82 -37.26
C ALA A 322 9.22 4.48 -38.67
N ARG A 323 8.38 3.96 -39.55
CA ARG A 323 8.14 4.61 -40.86
C ARG A 323 7.00 5.61 -40.70
N VAL A 324 7.19 6.79 -41.21
CA VAL A 324 6.15 7.82 -41.30
C VAL A 324 5.16 7.44 -42.41
N ASP A 325 3.89 7.43 -42.12
CA ASP A 325 2.82 7.13 -43.08
C ASP A 325 2.52 8.34 -43.99
N ASN A 326 1.65 8.14 -44.99
CA ASN A 326 1.21 9.19 -45.92
C ASN A 326 0.40 10.31 -45.28
N ARG A 327 0.01 10.16 -44.03
CA ARG A 327 -0.67 11.18 -43.21
C ARG A 327 0.30 11.88 -42.24
N ALA A 328 1.61 11.78 -42.50
CA ALA A 328 2.65 12.33 -41.66
C ALA A 328 2.57 11.86 -40.19
N ARG A 329 2.36 10.57 -39.94
CA ARG A 329 2.28 9.98 -38.60
C ARG A 329 3.21 8.79 -38.43
N VAL A 330 3.72 8.59 -37.23
CA VAL A 330 4.41 7.36 -36.82
C VAL A 330 3.50 6.51 -35.96
N CYS A 331 3.49 5.20 -36.20
CA CYS A 331 2.73 4.26 -35.36
C CYS A 331 3.64 3.73 -34.23
N VAL A 332 3.26 4.00 -32.99
CA VAL A 332 3.95 3.53 -31.78
C VAL A 332 2.97 2.86 -30.83
N ARG A 333 3.19 1.57 -30.53
CA ARG A 333 2.29 0.80 -29.62
C ARG A 333 0.81 0.92 -30.00
N GLN A 334 0.50 0.81 -31.30
CA GLN A 334 -0.86 0.88 -31.86
C GLN A 334 -1.52 2.27 -31.78
N ASN A 335 -0.79 3.33 -31.46
CA ASN A 335 -1.23 4.71 -31.51
C ASN A 335 -0.43 5.48 -32.57
N TYR A 336 -1.04 6.52 -33.13
CA TYR A 336 -0.47 7.32 -34.19
C TYR A 336 -0.12 8.72 -33.67
N TYR A 337 1.08 9.16 -33.95
CA TYR A 337 1.61 10.45 -33.51
C TYR A 337 2.09 11.24 -34.72
N SER A 338 1.63 12.47 -34.88
CA SER A 338 2.00 13.30 -36.02
C SER A 338 3.46 13.73 -35.96
N VAL A 339 4.02 13.98 -37.14
CA VAL A 339 5.34 14.59 -37.31
C VAL A 339 5.22 15.64 -38.43
N PRO A 340 6.18 16.58 -38.58
CA PRO A 340 6.14 17.54 -39.69
C PRO A 340 6.01 16.85 -41.05
N ALA A 341 5.13 17.36 -41.89
CA ALA A 341 4.72 16.71 -43.15
C ALA A 341 5.87 16.38 -44.12
N ARG A 342 6.98 17.14 -44.09
CA ARG A 342 8.20 16.91 -44.87
C ARG A 342 8.88 15.54 -44.58
N TYR A 343 8.51 14.88 -43.46
CA TYR A 343 9.07 13.58 -43.11
C TYR A 343 8.21 12.41 -43.64
N ALA A 344 7.15 12.67 -44.37
CA ALA A 344 6.30 11.62 -44.95
C ALA A 344 7.12 10.57 -45.70
N SER A 345 6.77 9.30 -45.54
CA SER A 345 7.46 8.13 -46.12
C SER A 345 8.92 7.86 -45.65
N ARG A 346 9.51 8.73 -44.81
CA ARG A 346 10.84 8.51 -44.21
C ARG A 346 10.79 7.55 -43.03
N ARG A 347 11.94 7.00 -42.67
CA ARG A 347 12.13 6.26 -41.38
C ARG A 347 12.76 7.21 -40.38
N LEU A 348 12.15 7.30 -39.20
CA LEU A 348 12.62 8.11 -38.10
C LEU A 348 12.85 7.25 -36.86
N THR A 349 13.74 7.72 -36.00
CA THR A 349 13.93 7.11 -34.68
C THR A 349 12.87 7.64 -33.72
N VAL A 350 12.25 6.75 -32.99
CA VAL A 350 11.30 7.10 -31.89
C VAL A 350 11.93 6.75 -30.56
N ARG A 351 12.04 7.73 -29.69
CA ARG A 351 12.43 7.57 -28.29
C ARG A 351 11.15 7.50 -27.44
N LEU A 352 10.80 6.27 -27.04
CA LEU A 352 9.59 5.96 -26.30
C LEU A 352 9.89 5.90 -24.81
N SER A 353 9.43 6.88 -24.04
CA SER A 353 9.42 6.85 -22.58
C SER A 353 8.05 6.43 -22.03
N ALA A 354 7.88 6.39 -20.71
CA ALA A 354 6.60 6.04 -20.12
C ALA A 354 5.52 7.12 -20.34
N MET A 355 5.93 8.40 -20.35
CA MET A 355 5.01 9.52 -20.47
C MET A 355 5.04 10.21 -21.84
N ASN A 356 6.13 10.08 -22.60
CA ASN A 356 6.34 10.82 -23.82
C ASN A 356 6.76 9.94 -24.98
N VAL A 357 6.43 10.41 -26.19
CA VAL A 357 6.91 9.90 -27.48
C VAL A 357 7.66 11.02 -28.16
N GLN A 358 8.97 10.88 -28.29
CA GLN A 358 9.81 11.81 -29.05
C GLN A 358 10.19 11.18 -30.39
N VAL A 359 10.04 11.92 -31.45
CA VAL A 359 10.46 11.47 -32.79
C VAL A 359 11.70 12.27 -33.22
N LEU A 360 12.70 11.55 -33.71
CA LEU A 360 14.02 12.12 -34.01
C LEU A 360 14.42 11.83 -35.47
N ASP A 361 15.02 12.81 -36.12
CA ASP A 361 15.79 12.67 -37.37
C ASP A 361 17.29 12.83 -37.04
N GLY A 362 18.02 11.71 -36.93
CA GLY A 362 19.36 11.72 -36.36
C GLY A 362 19.35 12.23 -34.92
N PRO A 363 20.12 13.26 -34.56
CA PRO A 363 20.15 13.86 -33.23
C PRO A 363 19.02 14.86 -32.96
N GLN A 364 18.34 15.31 -34.04
CA GLN A 364 17.32 16.37 -33.94
C GLN A 364 15.95 15.82 -33.51
N VAL A 365 15.38 16.37 -32.46
CA VAL A 365 13.97 16.10 -32.06
C VAL A 365 13.04 16.87 -32.98
N VAL A 366 12.20 16.16 -33.76
CA VAL A 366 11.27 16.74 -34.74
C VAL A 366 9.83 16.79 -34.27
N ALA A 367 9.47 15.95 -33.28
CA ALA A 367 8.16 15.98 -32.61
C ALA A 367 8.26 15.43 -31.19
N VAL A 368 7.42 15.98 -30.29
CA VAL A 368 7.23 15.51 -28.92
C VAL A 368 5.74 15.44 -28.64
N HIS A 369 5.27 14.31 -28.13
CA HIS A 369 3.88 14.09 -27.77
C HIS A 369 3.76 13.45 -26.40
N GLU A 370 2.69 13.76 -25.66
CA GLU A 370 2.31 12.96 -24.50
C GLU A 370 1.88 11.56 -24.94
N ARG A 371 2.32 10.54 -24.21
CA ARG A 371 1.93 9.16 -24.48
C ARG A 371 0.49 8.93 -24.01
N VAL A 372 -0.39 8.53 -24.92
CA VAL A 372 -1.79 8.26 -24.59
C VAL A 372 -1.99 6.89 -23.96
N ALA A 373 -2.94 6.84 -23.03
CA ALA A 373 -3.39 5.62 -22.36
C ALA A 373 -4.49 4.96 -23.18
N GLY A 374 -4.15 4.22 -24.22
CA GLY A 374 -5.16 3.59 -25.06
C GLY A 374 -4.53 2.94 -26.28
N LYS A 375 -5.39 2.56 -27.21
CA LYS A 375 -5.01 2.00 -28.50
C LYS A 375 -5.80 2.67 -29.61
N TYR A 376 -5.19 2.75 -30.76
CA TYR A 376 -5.79 3.30 -31.99
C TYR A 376 -6.17 4.78 -31.88
N CYS A 377 -5.48 5.51 -30.99
CA CYS A 377 -5.64 6.95 -30.85
C CYS A 377 -4.76 7.69 -31.84
N ASP A 378 -5.28 8.78 -32.41
CA ASP A 378 -4.53 9.75 -33.18
C ASP A 378 -4.18 10.95 -32.30
N VAL A 379 -2.87 11.22 -32.16
CA VAL A 379 -2.36 12.40 -31.45
C VAL A 379 -1.76 13.34 -32.49
N LEU A 380 -2.51 14.36 -32.85
CA LEU A 380 -2.19 15.25 -33.96
C LEU A 380 -1.86 16.66 -33.46
N THR A 381 -0.75 17.21 -33.96
CA THR A 381 -0.38 18.62 -33.79
C THR A 381 -0.54 19.30 -35.15
N LEU A 382 -1.54 20.19 -35.27
CA LEU A 382 -1.91 20.82 -36.54
C LEU A 382 -0.78 21.60 -37.18
N ASP A 383 0.05 22.27 -36.38
CA ASP A 383 1.21 23.04 -36.87
C ASP A 383 2.19 22.20 -37.70
N GLN A 384 2.23 20.90 -37.50
CA GLN A 384 3.09 19.97 -38.24
C GLN A 384 2.62 19.74 -39.69
N TYR A 385 1.41 20.19 -40.02
CA TYR A 385 0.82 20.10 -41.37
C TYR A 385 0.86 21.42 -42.16
N LEU A 386 1.24 22.53 -41.51
CA LEU A 386 1.24 23.85 -42.16
C LEU A 386 2.12 23.95 -43.42
N GLU A 387 3.15 23.08 -43.53
CA GLU A 387 4.05 23.04 -44.71
C GLU A 387 3.33 22.53 -45.97
N VAL A 388 2.16 21.92 -45.87
CA VAL A 388 1.43 21.33 -47.01
C VAL A 388 0.00 21.89 -47.15
N MET A 389 -0.36 22.84 -46.31
CA MET A 389 -1.59 23.63 -46.41
C MET A 389 -1.35 24.91 -47.16
#